data_82f4b643ec81eb78469cd9afd193f2d6
#
_entry.id   82f4b643ec81eb78469cd9afd193f2d6
#
_cell.length_a   1.000
_cell.length_b   1.000
_cell.length_c   1.000
_cell.angle_alpha   90.00
_cell.angle_beta   90.00
_cell.angle_gamma   90.00
#
_symmetry.space_group_name_H-M   'P 1'
#
loop_
_entity.id
_entity.type
_entity.pdbx_description
1 polymer ?
#
loop_
_entity_poly.entity_id
_entity_poly.type
_entity_poly.pdbx_seq_one_letter_code
_entity_poly.pdbx_strand_id
1 'polypeptide(L)'
;MRLSSCIAPSFHEIHKDIKKGLHTHYWLAGGRGSTKSSFISIEIILGIMNDPQANAVVLRKVKDTLNESVKDQLIWAIQALGVEDYWDMPETKLVLTYKPTGQEIRFRGADKPKKIKSMKFARGYTKFIWYEELDEFTSMEEIRMINQSLMRGGPKFIVFYSYNPPKSANNWVNTEVKFTRDDRLSHHSTYLTVPKEWLGQQFIIEAEHLRDTKPLAYEHEYLGNVTGTGGEVFDNVQIRKISDAEIEDFYNVKRGLDFGYAIDPLSYNVMHYDRKHKRLYIYHELYKVGLSNSAAYQHIRVENWDNEMVCADSAEPKSINEMQQYGLNVRAVKKGPDSVEFGIKFLQSLEAIIIDDKRCPDTAREFLTYELEKDSNGNFKAKYPDKNNHSIDSTRYALNDECMIFMEESKKPWNATPERKQAAKTFEVTDDFAESEYGSVWG
;
A
#
# COMPACT_ATOMS: atom_id res chain seq x y z
N MET A 1 -36.47 2.97 -9.15
CA MET A 1 -35.08 3.38 -8.89
C MET A 1 -34.42 3.85 -10.17
N ARG A 2 -33.57 4.89 -10.14
CA ARG A 2 -32.79 5.33 -11.31
C ARG A 2 -31.40 4.70 -11.22
N LEU A 3 -30.95 4.04 -12.29
CA LEU A 3 -29.63 3.40 -12.33
C LEU A 3 -28.49 4.42 -12.08
N SER A 4 -28.66 5.66 -12.54
CA SER A 4 -27.74 6.77 -12.31
C SER A 4 -27.56 7.14 -10.83
N SER A 5 -28.44 6.69 -9.94
CA SER A 5 -28.27 6.86 -8.48
C SER A 5 -27.48 5.74 -7.82
N CYS A 6 -27.01 4.74 -8.56
CA CYS A 6 -26.23 3.59 -8.05
C CYS A 6 -24.88 3.45 -8.73
N ILE A 7 -24.67 4.12 -9.86
CA ILE A 7 -23.43 4.09 -10.64
C ILE A 7 -22.82 5.48 -10.62
N ALA A 8 -21.56 5.58 -10.20
CA ALA A 8 -20.84 6.85 -10.17
C ALA A 8 -20.71 7.44 -11.60
N PRO A 9 -20.75 8.77 -11.75
CA PRO A 9 -20.77 9.44 -13.06
C PRO A 9 -19.67 9.01 -14.03
N SER A 10 -18.47 8.72 -13.52
CA SER A 10 -17.32 8.27 -14.32
C SER A 10 -17.56 6.96 -15.08
N PHE A 11 -18.53 6.15 -14.65
CA PHE A 11 -18.84 4.85 -15.28
C PHE A 11 -20.03 4.90 -16.24
N HIS A 12 -20.72 6.03 -16.39
CA HIS A 12 -21.91 6.11 -17.23
C HIS A 12 -21.65 5.78 -18.71
N GLU A 13 -20.52 6.24 -19.25
CA GLU A 13 -20.15 5.93 -20.65
C GLU A 13 -19.76 4.44 -20.80
N ILE A 14 -19.12 3.86 -19.78
CA ILE A 14 -18.79 2.42 -19.79
C ILE A 14 -20.06 1.58 -19.78
N HIS A 15 -21.05 1.95 -18.96
CA HIS A 15 -22.36 1.30 -18.97
C HIS A 15 -23.01 1.33 -20.36
N LYS A 16 -22.98 2.48 -21.04
CA LYS A 16 -23.51 2.62 -22.41
C LYS A 16 -22.74 1.74 -23.41
N ASP A 17 -21.43 1.65 -23.27
CA ASP A 17 -20.55 0.83 -24.09
C ASP A 17 -20.90 -0.67 -23.93
N ILE A 18 -21.03 -1.14 -22.70
CA ILE A 18 -21.44 -2.52 -22.36
C ILE A 18 -22.80 -2.85 -22.98
N LYS A 19 -23.78 -1.94 -22.84
CA LYS A 19 -25.14 -2.11 -23.45
C LYS A 19 -25.07 -2.25 -24.96
N LYS A 20 -24.28 -1.41 -25.62
CA LYS A 20 -24.09 -1.47 -27.08
C LYS A 20 -23.22 -2.67 -27.49
N GLY A 21 -22.43 -3.21 -26.57
CA GLY A 21 -21.52 -4.33 -26.77
C GLY A 21 -20.35 -4.03 -27.68
N LEU A 22 -19.78 -2.88 -27.50
CA LEU A 22 -18.69 -2.41 -28.34
C LEU A 22 -17.36 -3.10 -28.01
N HIS A 23 -17.13 -3.42 -26.73
CA HIS A 23 -15.91 -4.09 -26.29
C HIS A 23 -16.20 -5.40 -25.53
N THR A 24 -15.18 -6.23 -25.41
CA THR A 24 -15.20 -7.47 -24.63
C THR A 24 -14.46 -7.33 -23.31
N HIS A 25 -13.35 -6.58 -23.29
CA HIS A 25 -12.44 -6.49 -22.16
C HIS A 25 -12.48 -5.08 -21.57
N TYR A 26 -12.89 -4.95 -20.30
CA TYR A 26 -13.01 -3.70 -19.56
C TYR A 26 -11.96 -3.66 -18.46
N TRP A 27 -10.91 -2.87 -18.65
CA TRP A 27 -9.82 -2.69 -17.71
C TRP A 27 -10.09 -1.45 -16.85
N LEU A 28 -10.48 -1.67 -15.59
CA LEU A 28 -10.92 -0.64 -14.67
C LEU A 28 -9.86 -0.41 -13.61
N ALA A 29 -8.96 0.52 -13.89
CA ALA A 29 -7.94 1.00 -12.98
C ALA A 29 -8.49 2.10 -12.06
N GLY A 30 -7.86 2.28 -10.90
CA GLY A 30 -8.13 3.46 -10.06
C GLY A 30 -7.83 3.25 -8.60
N GLY A 31 -7.83 4.34 -7.83
CA GLY A 31 -7.54 4.36 -6.41
C GLY A 31 -8.66 3.83 -5.53
N ARG A 32 -8.43 3.88 -4.22
CA ARG A 32 -9.41 3.53 -3.18
C ARG A 32 -10.64 4.46 -3.27
N GLY A 33 -11.82 3.90 -2.99
CA GLY A 33 -13.07 4.66 -3.01
C GLY A 33 -13.59 5.04 -4.39
N SER A 34 -12.96 4.60 -5.48
CA SER A 34 -13.39 4.91 -6.85
C SER A 34 -14.62 4.14 -7.35
N THR A 35 -15.20 3.26 -6.54
CA THR A 35 -16.44 2.48 -6.79
C THR A 35 -16.40 1.52 -7.98
N LYS A 36 -15.21 1.10 -8.43
CA LYS A 36 -15.03 0.12 -9.52
C LYS A 36 -15.80 -1.18 -9.29
N SER A 37 -15.59 -1.80 -8.12
CA SER A 37 -16.22 -3.09 -7.76
C SER A 37 -17.74 -2.97 -7.63
N SER A 38 -18.24 -1.82 -7.13
CA SER A 38 -19.67 -1.52 -7.07
C SER A 38 -20.30 -1.44 -8.46
N PHE A 39 -19.63 -0.75 -9.40
CA PHE A 39 -20.06 -0.67 -10.79
C PHE A 39 -20.10 -2.04 -11.45
N ILE A 40 -19.03 -2.83 -11.35
CA ILE A 40 -18.96 -4.17 -11.96
C ILE A 40 -20.06 -5.08 -11.40
N SER A 41 -20.30 -5.04 -10.09
CA SER A 41 -21.32 -5.84 -9.44
C SER A 41 -22.70 -5.52 -9.97
N ILE A 42 -23.05 -4.25 -10.13
CA ILE A 42 -24.32 -3.80 -10.71
C ILE A 42 -24.45 -4.29 -12.16
N GLU A 43 -23.42 -4.16 -12.99
CA GLU A 43 -23.42 -4.63 -14.38
C GLU A 43 -23.65 -6.13 -14.51
N ILE A 44 -23.00 -6.93 -13.65
CA ILE A 44 -23.18 -8.39 -13.62
C ILE A 44 -24.63 -8.75 -13.24
N ILE A 45 -25.18 -8.16 -12.18
CA ILE A 45 -26.54 -8.44 -11.71
C ILE A 45 -27.57 -8.08 -12.81
N LEU A 46 -27.48 -6.88 -13.35
CA LEU A 46 -28.36 -6.45 -14.44
C LEU A 46 -28.22 -7.33 -15.69
N GLY A 47 -26.99 -7.69 -16.02
CA GLY A 47 -26.70 -8.49 -17.20
C GLY A 47 -27.23 -9.92 -17.10
N ILE A 48 -27.23 -10.53 -15.92
CA ILE A 48 -27.82 -11.84 -15.66
C ILE A 48 -29.36 -11.78 -15.72
N MET A 49 -29.94 -10.76 -15.10
CA MET A 49 -31.39 -10.59 -15.10
C MET A 49 -31.97 -10.33 -16.51
N ASN A 50 -31.19 -9.71 -17.41
CA ASN A 50 -31.60 -9.37 -18.76
C ASN A 50 -31.32 -10.47 -19.81
N ASP A 51 -30.52 -11.50 -19.48
CA ASP A 51 -30.15 -12.55 -20.42
C ASP A 51 -30.22 -13.92 -19.76
N PRO A 52 -31.26 -14.75 -20.10
CA PRO A 52 -31.48 -16.07 -19.46
C PRO A 52 -30.39 -17.10 -19.75
N GLN A 53 -29.42 -16.82 -20.65
CA GLN A 53 -28.28 -17.67 -20.94
C GLN A 53 -27.00 -17.22 -20.24
N ALA A 54 -27.02 -16.04 -19.59
CA ALA A 54 -25.83 -15.44 -18.98
C ALA A 54 -25.54 -16.00 -17.59
N ASN A 55 -24.35 -16.55 -17.40
CA ASN A 55 -23.79 -16.82 -16.08
C ASN A 55 -22.54 -15.98 -15.86
N ALA A 56 -22.08 -15.90 -14.62
CA ALA A 56 -20.88 -15.18 -14.25
C ALA A 56 -19.87 -16.04 -13.48
N VAL A 57 -18.59 -15.74 -13.66
CA VAL A 57 -17.50 -16.27 -12.87
C VAL A 57 -16.70 -15.11 -12.31
N VAL A 58 -16.55 -15.07 -10.99
CA VAL A 58 -15.77 -14.06 -10.27
C VAL A 58 -14.52 -14.71 -9.72
N LEU A 59 -13.38 -14.09 -9.99
CA LEU A 59 -12.05 -14.63 -9.76
C LEU A 59 -11.22 -13.70 -8.88
N ARG A 60 -10.61 -14.26 -7.85
CA ARG A 60 -9.46 -13.67 -7.14
C ARG A 60 -8.29 -14.64 -7.17
N LYS A 61 -7.09 -14.12 -6.95
CA LYS A 61 -5.90 -14.97 -6.88
C LYS A 61 -6.00 -16.00 -5.76
N VAL A 62 -6.40 -15.57 -4.56
CA VAL A 62 -6.54 -16.40 -3.37
C VAL A 62 -8.01 -16.67 -3.07
N LYS A 63 -8.34 -17.95 -2.81
CA LYS A 63 -9.74 -18.38 -2.60
C LYS A 63 -10.34 -17.83 -1.29
N ASP A 64 -9.57 -17.77 -0.23
CA ASP A 64 -10.09 -17.51 1.13
C ASP A 64 -10.66 -16.09 1.29
N THR A 65 -10.23 -15.15 0.46
CA THR A 65 -10.73 -13.77 0.45
C THR A 65 -12.03 -13.56 -0.35
N LEU A 66 -12.53 -14.59 -1.06
CA LEU A 66 -13.70 -14.46 -1.95
C LEU A 66 -15.03 -14.24 -1.23
N ASN A 67 -15.19 -14.81 -0.03
CA ASN A 67 -16.47 -14.76 0.68
C ASN A 67 -16.72 -13.39 1.30
N GLU A 68 -15.71 -12.85 1.96
CA GLU A 68 -15.80 -11.61 2.75
C GLU A 68 -15.60 -10.33 1.92
N SER A 69 -15.28 -10.45 0.62
CA SER A 69 -15.06 -9.28 -0.24
C SER A 69 -16.01 -9.24 -1.43
N VAL A 70 -15.80 -10.11 -2.40
CA VAL A 70 -16.49 -10.01 -3.71
C VAL A 70 -17.91 -10.53 -3.66
N LYS A 71 -18.17 -11.57 -2.86
CA LYS A 71 -19.52 -12.11 -2.71
C LYS A 71 -20.42 -11.07 -2.02
N ASP A 72 -19.94 -10.47 -0.93
CA ASP A 72 -20.67 -9.44 -0.21
C ASP A 72 -20.90 -8.20 -1.08
N GLN A 73 -19.94 -7.86 -1.95
CA GLN A 73 -20.09 -6.78 -2.92
C GLN A 73 -21.22 -7.04 -3.93
N LEU A 74 -21.39 -8.29 -4.39
CA LEU A 74 -22.50 -8.68 -5.28
C LEU A 74 -23.85 -8.76 -4.54
N ILE A 75 -23.86 -9.20 -3.27
CA ILE A 75 -25.04 -9.15 -2.40
C ILE A 75 -25.48 -7.70 -2.20
N TRP A 76 -24.52 -6.80 -1.92
CA TRP A 76 -24.79 -5.37 -1.85
C TRP A 76 -25.45 -4.85 -3.13
N ALA A 77 -24.95 -5.24 -4.32
CA ALA A 77 -25.55 -4.81 -5.58
C ALA A 77 -26.98 -5.32 -5.77
N ILE A 78 -27.27 -6.54 -5.37
CA ILE A 78 -28.63 -7.13 -5.37
C ILE A 78 -29.56 -6.28 -4.49
N GLN A 79 -29.14 -5.95 -3.28
CA GLN A 79 -29.87 -5.11 -2.32
C GLN A 79 -30.03 -3.67 -2.84
N ALA A 80 -28.95 -3.09 -3.33
CA ALA A 80 -28.97 -1.74 -3.88
C ALA A 80 -29.91 -1.59 -5.09
N LEU A 81 -30.15 -2.67 -5.83
CA LEU A 81 -31.12 -2.71 -6.93
C LEU A 81 -32.55 -3.08 -6.48
N GLY A 82 -32.75 -3.50 -5.21
CA GLY A 82 -34.05 -3.90 -4.68
C GLY A 82 -34.62 -5.17 -5.33
N VAL A 83 -33.73 -6.15 -5.59
CA VAL A 83 -34.11 -7.38 -6.32
C VAL A 83 -33.81 -8.65 -5.53
N GLU A 84 -33.69 -8.58 -4.20
CA GLU A 84 -33.32 -9.67 -3.29
C GLU A 84 -34.27 -10.88 -3.41
N ASP A 85 -35.55 -10.64 -3.58
CA ASP A 85 -36.57 -11.69 -3.68
C ASP A 85 -36.32 -12.63 -4.85
N TYR A 86 -35.59 -12.19 -5.87
CA TYR A 86 -35.29 -12.97 -7.06
C TYR A 86 -33.97 -13.76 -6.96
N TRP A 87 -33.25 -13.65 -5.85
CA TRP A 87 -31.95 -14.29 -5.71
C TRP A 87 -31.89 -15.28 -4.54
N ASP A 88 -31.20 -16.39 -4.74
CA ASP A 88 -30.75 -17.30 -3.69
C ASP A 88 -29.31 -16.97 -3.33
N MET A 89 -29.05 -16.60 -2.07
CA MET A 89 -27.80 -16.07 -1.57
C MET A 89 -27.32 -16.86 -0.35
N PRO A 90 -26.94 -18.14 -0.50
CA PRO A 90 -26.53 -18.99 0.62
C PRO A 90 -25.24 -18.49 1.28
N GLU A 91 -25.20 -18.42 2.60
CA GLU A 91 -24.05 -17.92 3.38
C GLU A 91 -22.79 -18.77 3.14
N THR A 92 -22.93 -20.09 3.19
CA THR A 92 -21.79 -21.03 3.17
C THR A 92 -21.31 -21.42 1.78
N LYS A 93 -22.08 -21.17 0.72
CA LYS A 93 -21.72 -21.56 -0.64
C LYS A 93 -21.19 -20.38 -1.44
N LEU A 94 -20.13 -20.59 -2.19
CA LEU A 94 -19.56 -19.63 -3.12
C LEU A 94 -20.32 -19.63 -4.46
N VAL A 95 -21.65 -19.35 -4.38
CA VAL A 95 -22.56 -19.24 -5.51
C VAL A 95 -23.74 -18.36 -5.14
N LEU A 96 -24.18 -17.51 -6.08
CA LEU A 96 -25.46 -16.81 -6.02
C LEU A 96 -26.30 -17.32 -7.20
N THR A 97 -27.62 -17.53 -7.02
CA THR A 97 -28.49 -18.08 -8.05
C THR A 97 -29.66 -17.15 -8.30
N TYR A 98 -29.88 -16.78 -9.56
CA TYR A 98 -31.08 -16.06 -9.99
C TYR A 98 -32.24 -17.02 -10.12
N LYS A 99 -33.22 -16.97 -9.21
CA LYS A 99 -34.30 -17.94 -9.07
C LYS A 99 -35.19 -18.13 -10.31
N PRO A 100 -35.57 -17.03 -11.05
CA PRO A 100 -36.52 -17.15 -12.15
C PRO A 100 -36.05 -18.09 -13.30
N THR A 101 -34.74 -18.08 -13.58
CA THR A 101 -34.17 -18.81 -14.73
C THR A 101 -33.01 -19.74 -14.38
N GLY A 102 -32.54 -19.71 -13.10
CA GLY A 102 -31.52 -20.63 -12.57
C GLY A 102 -30.10 -20.33 -13.01
N GLN A 103 -29.80 -19.10 -13.43
CA GLN A 103 -28.44 -18.65 -13.73
C GLN A 103 -27.64 -18.47 -12.45
N GLU A 104 -26.34 -18.66 -12.58
CA GLU A 104 -25.45 -18.65 -11.43
C GLU A 104 -24.30 -17.63 -11.57
N ILE A 105 -23.91 -17.04 -10.43
CA ILE A 105 -22.63 -16.38 -10.25
C ILE A 105 -21.77 -17.28 -9.39
N ARG A 106 -20.66 -17.77 -9.91
CA ARG A 106 -19.73 -18.65 -9.20
C ARG A 106 -18.44 -17.95 -8.84
N PHE A 107 -17.98 -18.11 -7.61
CA PHE A 107 -16.72 -17.54 -7.10
C PHE A 107 -15.62 -18.59 -7.09
N ARG A 108 -14.44 -18.26 -7.61
CA ARG A 108 -13.31 -19.19 -7.74
C ARG A 108 -11.97 -18.51 -7.44
N GLY A 109 -11.12 -19.19 -6.66
CA GLY A 109 -9.70 -18.84 -6.54
C GLY A 109 -8.90 -19.34 -7.74
N ALA A 110 -7.98 -18.52 -8.22
CA ALA A 110 -7.07 -18.90 -9.30
C ALA A 110 -5.82 -19.67 -8.82
N ASP A 111 -5.68 -19.88 -7.51
CA ASP A 111 -4.64 -20.72 -6.89
C ASP A 111 -4.60 -22.16 -7.44
N LYS A 112 -5.74 -22.64 -7.97
CA LYS A 112 -5.89 -23.97 -8.58
C LYS A 112 -6.47 -23.88 -9.99
N PRO A 113 -5.69 -23.49 -11.02
CA PRO A 113 -6.18 -23.28 -12.40
C PRO A 113 -6.87 -24.50 -13.00
N LYS A 114 -6.47 -25.72 -12.60
CA LYS A 114 -7.11 -26.97 -13.08
C LYS A 114 -8.61 -27.06 -12.75
N LYS A 115 -9.05 -26.48 -11.62
CA LYS A 115 -10.48 -26.47 -11.25
C LYS A 115 -11.31 -25.51 -12.11
N ILE A 116 -10.70 -24.48 -12.66
CA ILE A 116 -11.36 -23.53 -13.55
C ILE A 116 -11.53 -24.14 -14.96
N LYS A 117 -10.53 -24.90 -15.43
CA LYS A 117 -10.54 -25.53 -16.77
C LYS A 117 -11.71 -26.48 -16.99
N SER A 118 -12.23 -27.12 -15.95
CA SER A 118 -13.33 -28.10 -16.03
C SER A 118 -14.70 -27.53 -15.67
N MET A 119 -14.81 -26.24 -15.44
CA MET A 119 -16.06 -25.62 -15.00
C MET A 119 -17.05 -25.51 -16.17
N LYS A 120 -18.27 -26.00 -15.93
CA LYS A 120 -19.41 -25.88 -16.86
C LYS A 120 -20.63 -25.45 -16.05
N PHE A 121 -21.48 -24.65 -16.66
CA PHE A 121 -22.82 -24.38 -16.15
C PHE A 121 -23.81 -25.40 -16.69
N ALA A 122 -24.83 -25.74 -15.91
CA ALA A 122 -25.87 -26.64 -16.33
C ALA A 122 -26.71 -26.04 -17.48
N ARG A 123 -26.82 -24.74 -17.53
CA ARG A 123 -27.54 -23.97 -18.54
C ARG A 123 -26.74 -22.73 -18.94
N GLY A 124 -26.90 -22.31 -20.19
CA GLY A 124 -26.24 -21.10 -20.70
C GLY A 124 -24.72 -21.23 -20.78
N TYR A 125 -24.06 -20.09 -20.74
CA TYR A 125 -22.60 -19.97 -20.85
C TYR A 125 -22.06 -18.91 -19.90
N THR A 126 -20.73 -18.88 -19.74
CA THR A 126 -20.05 -17.83 -18.96
C THR A 126 -20.04 -16.55 -19.76
N LYS A 127 -21.03 -15.67 -19.58
CA LYS A 127 -21.06 -14.36 -20.25
C LYS A 127 -20.16 -13.34 -19.56
N PHE A 128 -20.17 -13.34 -18.21
CA PHE A 128 -19.42 -12.39 -17.40
C PHE A 128 -18.27 -13.10 -16.70
N ILE A 129 -17.08 -12.51 -16.83
CA ILE A 129 -15.88 -12.93 -16.11
C ILE A 129 -15.35 -11.69 -15.39
N TRP A 130 -15.10 -11.78 -14.09
CA TRP A 130 -14.55 -10.68 -13.32
C TRP A 130 -13.28 -11.12 -12.60
N TYR A 131 -12.16 -10.50 -12.94
CA TYR A 131 -10.89 -10.59 -12.23
C TYR A 131 -10.81 -9.43 -11.26
N GLU A 132 -10.98 -9.68 -9.96
CA GLU A 132 -10.81 -8.68 -8.91
C GLU A 132 -9.39 -8.74 -8.36
N GLU A 133 -8.83 -7.57 -8.05
CA GLU A 133 -7.43 -7.37 -7.69
C GLU A 133 -6.51 -8.04 -8.73
N LEU A 134 -6.62 -7.57 -9.97
CA LEU A 134 -5.88 -8.12 -11.12
C LEU A 134 -4.36 -8.16 -10.88
N ASP A 135 -3.84 -7.23 -10.11
CA ASP A 135 -2.43 -7.11 -9.75
C ASP A 135 -1.92 -8.24 -8.84
N GLU A 136 -2.82 -8.98 -8.16
CA GLU A 136 -2.47 -10.20 -7.44
C GLU A 136 -2.15 -11.38 -8.37
N PHE A 137 -2.59 -11.35 -9.62
CA PHE A 137 -2.31 -12.41 -10.59
C PHE A 137 -0.89 -12.32 -11.12
N THR A 138 -0.31 -13.46 -11.50
CA THR A 138 1.12 -13.56 -11.80
C THR A 138 1.48 -12.92 -13.15
N SER A 139 0.61 -13.08 -14.16
CA SER A 139 0.89 -12.58 -15.52
C SER A 139 -0.35 -12.63 -16.42
N MET A 140 -0.28 -11.98 -17.58
CA MET A 140 -1.31 -12.08 -18.61
C MET A 140 -1.44 -13.50 -19.20
N GLU A 141 -0.42 -14.34 -19.09
CA GLU A 141 -0.49 -15.75 -19.53
C GLU A 141 -1.45 -16.54 -18.66
N GLU A 142 -1.42 -16.33 -17.34
CA GLU A 142 -2.38 -16.94 -16.43
C GLU A 142 -3.81 -16.53 -16.79
N ILE A 143 -4.04 -15.26 -17.04
CA ILE A 143 -5.35 -14.71 -17.46
C ILE A 143 -5.80 -15.34 -18.77
N ARG A 144 -4.91 -15.43 -19.78
CA ARG A 144 -5.23 -16.05 -21.08
C ARG A 144 -5.65 -17.51 -20.94
N MET A 145 -4.94 -18.30 -20.14
CA MET A 145 -5.29 -19.71 -19.89
C MET A 145 -6.69 -19.87 -19.27
N ILE A 146 -7.06 -18.99 -18.36
CA ILE A 146 -8.37 -18.97 -17.72
C ILE A 146 -9.44 -18.55 -18.75
N ASN A 147 -9.21 -17.46 -19.48
CA ASN A 147 -10.12 -16.96 -20.50
C ASN A 147 -10.41 -18.01 -21.59
N GLN A 148 -9.39 -18.72 -22.10
CA GLN A 148 -9.55 -19.81 -23.05
C GLN A 148 -10.44 -20.94 -22.54
N SER A 149 -10.54 -21.09 -21.22
CA SER A 149 -11.40 -22.11 -20.61
C SER A 149 -12.84 -21.62 -20.40
N LEU A 150 -13.02 -20.35 -20.06
CA LEU A 150 -14.32 -19.76 -19.70
C LEU A 150 -15.06 -19.17 -20.91
N MET A 151 -14.35 -18.60 -21.88
CA MET A 151 -14.93 -17.93 -23.05
C MET A 151 -15.28 -18.94 -24.14
N ARG A 152 -16.23 -19.82 -23.85
CA ARG A 152 -16.66 -20.88 -24.78
C ARG A 152 -18.18 -21.01 -24.81
N GLY A 153 -18.72 -21.36 -25.99
CA GLY A 153 -20.13 -21.76 -26.15
C GLY A 153 -21.12 -20.62 -26.11
N GLY A 154 -20.69 -19.36 -26.17
CA GLY A 154 -21.56 -18.21 -26.18
C GLY A 154 -21.23 -17.21 -27.28
N PRO A 155 -22.19 -16.36 -27.69
CA PRO A 155 -22.00 -15.38 -28.76
C PRO A 155 -21.27 -14.10 -28.31
N LYS A 156 -21.27 -13.79 -27.01
CA LYS A 156 -20.74 -12.55 -26.48
C LYS A 156 -20.23 -12.70 -25.05
N PHE A 157 -19.09 -12.11 -24.78
CA PHE A 157 -18.43 -12.14 -23.47
C PHE A 157 -18.14 -10.74 -22.99
N ILE A 158 -18.15 -10.55 -21.66
CA ILE A 158 -17.81 -9.32 -21.00
C ILE A 158 -16.83 -9.68 -19.87
N VAL A 159 -15.61 -9.21 -19.98
CA VAL A 159 -14.54 -9.52 -19.02
C VAL A 159 -14.12 -8.23 -18.31
N PHE A 160 -14.33 -8.20 -17.02
CA PHE A 160 -13.91 -7.09 -16.16
C PHE A 160 -12.58 -7.41 -15.49
N TYR A 161 -11.71 -6.43 -15.43
CA TYR A 161 -10.44 -6.43 -14.74
C TYR A 161 -10.40 -5.21 -13.82
N SER A 162 -10.58 -5.42 -12.52
CA SER A 162 -10.50 -4.34 -11.54
C SER A 162 -9.20 -4.41 -10.75
N TYR A 163 -8.50 -3.30 -10.62
CA TYR A 163 -7.24 -3.23 -9.91
C TYR A 163 -6.90 -1.81 -9.46
N ASN A 164 -6.07 -1.72 -8.42
CA ASN A 164 -5.32 -0.53 -8.12
C ASN A 164 -3.97 -0.66 -8.84
N PRO A 165 -3.58 0.29 -9.72
CA PRO A 165 -2.32 0.19 -10.44
C PRO A 165 -1.15 -0.01 -9.46
N PRO A 166 -0.33 -1.06 -9.64
CA PRO A 166 0.88 -1.23 -8.84
C PRO A 166 1.81 -0.02 -8.92
N LYS A 167 2.57 0.26 -7.86
CA LYS A 167 3.54 1.38 -7.85
C LYS A 167 4.52 1.29 -9.01
N SER A 168 5.04 0.09 -9.29
CA SER A 168 6.02 -0.14 -10.34
C SER A 168 5.46 0.04 -11.74
N ALA A 169 6.04 0.94 -12.52
CA ALA A 169 5.76 1.10 -13.95
C ALA A 169 6.05 -0.17 -14.77
N ASN A 170 6.94 -1.03 -14.28
CA ASN A 170 7.36 -2.28 -14.92
C ASN A 170 6.50 -3.49 -14.50
N ASN A 171 5.54 -3.32 -13.57
CA ASN A 171 4.61 -4.38 -13.25
C ASN A 171 3.82 -4.81 -14.51
N TRP A 172 3.56 -6.12 -14.64
CA TRP A 172 2.94 -6.68 -15.83
C TRP A 172 1.56 -6.06 -16.14
N VAL A 173 0.79 -5.67 -15.13
CA VAL A 173 -0.52 -5.01 -15.33
C VAL A 173 -0.32 -3.64 -15.98
N ASN A 174 0.59 -2.82 -15.43
CA ASN A 174 0.90 -1.49 -15.96
C ASN A 174 1.55 -1.54 -17.34
N THR A 175 2.23 -2.64 -17.67
CA THR A 175 2.82 -2.86 -18.99
C THR A 175 1.78 -3.34 -20.00
N GLU A 176 0.95 -4.32 -19.62
CA GLU A 176 -0.07 -4.90 -20.50
C GLU A 176 -1.12 -3.89 -20.94
N VAL A 177 -1.51 -2.95 -20.08
CA VAL A 177 -2.50 -1.92 -20.41
C VAL A 177 -2.05 -0.96 -21.50
N LYS A 178 -0.74 -0.85 -21.74
CA LYS A 178 -0.15 0.03 -22.78
C LYS A 178 -0.25 -0.56 -24.20
N PHE A 179 -0.39 -1.89 -24.32
CA PHE A 179 -0.58 -2.50 -25.64
C PHE A 179 -1.99 -2.18 -26.16
N THR A 180 -2.08 -1.81 -27.43
CA THR A 180 -3.39 -1.59 -28.08
C THR A 180 -4.11 -2.91 -28.33
N ARG A 181 -5.43 -2.89 -28.13
CA ARG A 181 -6.32 -4.00 -28.39
C ARG A 181 -7.71 -3.49 -28.73
N ASP A 182 -8.23 -3.81 -29.91
CA ASP A 182 -9.47 -3.20 -30.46
C ASP A 182 -10.72 -3.53 -29.65
N ASP A 183 -10.74 -4.71 -28.98
CA ASP A 183 -11.88 -5.15 -28.17
C ASP A 183 -11.70 -4.83 -26.67
N ARG A 184 -10.79 -3.90 -26.32
CA ARG A 184 -10.52 -3.45 -24.95
C ARG A 184 -10.85 -2.00 -24.74
N LEU A 185 -11.61 -1.71 -23.69
CA LEU A 185 -11.79 -0.39 -23.12
C LEU A 185 -11.02 -0.31 -21.80
N SER A 186 -10.12 0.67 -21.69
CA SER A 186 -9.39 0.97 -20.45
C SER A 186 -9.96 2.25 -19.84
N HIS A 187 -10.22 2.22 -18.53
CA HIS A 187 -10.77 3.33 -17.77
C HIS A 187 -10.02 3.50 -16.45
N HIS A 188 -9.79 4.76 -16.10
CA HIS A 188 -9.20 5.13 -14.83
C HIS A 188 -10.20 5.96 -14.02
N SER A 189 -10.45 5.58 -12.77
CA SER A 189 -11.39 6.23 -11.88
C SER A 189 -10.77 6.59 -10.54
N THR A 190 -11.21 7.69 -9.95
CA THR A 190 -10.78 8.14 -8.62
C THR A 190 -11.99 8.44 -7.75
N TYR A 191 -11.78 8.53 -6.45
CA TYR A 191 -12.83 8.95 -5.51
C TYR A 191 -13.37 10.37 -5.79
N LEU A 192 -12.59 11.22 -6.48
CA LEU A 192 -12.96 12.61 -6.82
C LEU A 192 -14.18 12.71 -7.74
N THR A 193 -14.48 11.63 -8.49
CA THR A 193 -15.64 11.56 -9.39
C THR A 193 -16.84 10.85 -8.76
N VAL A 194 -16.74 10.46 -7.48
CA VAL A 194 -17.81 9.78 -6.73
C VAL A 194 -18.58 10.82 -5.91
N PRO A 195 -19.90 10.73 -5.83
CA PRO A 195 -20.67 11.59 -4.92
C PRO A 195 -20.16 11.48 -3.49
N LYS A 196 -19.87 12.62 -2.84
CA LYS A 196 -19.24 12.67 -1.51
C LYS A 196 -20.05 11.95 -0.44
N GLU A 197 -21.36 11.98 -0.55
CA GLU A 197 -22.28 11.27 0.33
C GLU A 197 -22.16 9.75 0.32
N TRP A 198 -21.60 9.16 -0.77
CA TRP A 198 -21.35 7.72 -0.85
C TRP A 198 -20.07 7.29 -0.15
N LEU A 199 -19.11 8.20 -0.05
CA LEU A 199 -17.79 7.93 0.56
C LEU A 199 -17.80 8.15 2.07
N GLY A 200 -18.62 9.07 2.54
CA GLY A 200 -18.62 9.53 3.93
C GLY A 200 -17.50 10.54 4.22
N GLN A 201 -17.75 11.41 5.20
CA GLN A 201 -16.85 12.53 5.50
C GLN A 201 -15.47 12.07 6.01
N GLN A 202 -15.44 11.02 6.85
CA GLN A 202 -14.17 10.52 7.39
C GLN A 202 -13.22 10.02 6.30
N PHE A 203 -13.73 9.32 5.27
CA PHE A 203 -12.92 8.89 4.13
C PHE A 203 -12.23 10.07 3.44
N ILE A 204 -12.95 11.19 3.27
CA ILE A 204 -12.42 12.40 2.62
C ILE A 204 -11.35 13.03 3.51
N ILE A 205 -11.57 13.12 4.83
CA ILE A 205 -10.58 13.64 5.79
C ILE A 205 -9.29 12.83 5.73
N GLU A 206 -9.36 11.50 5.74
CA GLU A 206 -8.18 10.63 5.64
C GLU A 206 -7.44 10.81 4.31
N ALA A 207 -8.18 10.94 3.21
CA ALA A 207 -7.57 11.19 1.89
C ALA A 207 -6.85 12.55 1.85
N GLU A 208 -7.46 13.60 2.38
CA GLU A 208 -6.86 14.93 2.44
C GLU A 208 -5.66 14.97 3.38
N HIS A 209 -5.75 14.31 4.54
CA HIS A 209 -4.62 14.17 5.45
C HIS A 209 -3.43 13.47 4.78
N LEU A 210 -3.68 12.37 4.05
CA LEU A 210 -2.62 11.67 3.34
C LEU A 210 -2.03 12.54 2.21
N ARG A 211 -2.87 13.32 1.50
CA ARG A 211 -2.42 14.26 0.48
C ARG A 211 -1.43 15.28 1.05
N ASP A 212 -1.73 15.80 2.23
CA ASP A 212 -0.94 16.88 2.85
C ASP A 212 0.32 16.35 3.54
N THR A 213 0.30 15.11 4.04
CA THR A 213 1.43 14.51 4.79
C THR A 213 2.31 13.62 3.93
N LYS A 214 1.73 12.85 2.98
CA LYS A 214 2.43 11.89 2.12
C LYS A 214 1.91 11.95 0.67
N PRO A 215 2.24 13.01 -0.10
CA PRO A 215 1.65 13.24 -1.43
C PRO A 215 1.81 12.07 -2.40
N LEU A 216 2.98 11.39 -2.42
CA LEU A 216 3.20 10.23 -3.30
C LEU A 216 2.34 9.03 -2.92
N ALA A 217 2.11 8.81 -1.62
CA ALA A 217 1.21 7.76 -1.16
C ALA A 217 -0.25 8.08 -1.53
N TYR A 218 -0.66 9.34 -1.40
CA TYR A 218 -1.98 9.81 -1.86
C TYR A 218 -2.19 9.60 -3.36
N GLU A 219 -1.20 10.01 -4.18
CA GLU A 219 -1.23 9.81 -5.63
C GLU A 219 -1.43 8.32 -5.99
N HIS A 220 -0.72 7.44 -5.30
CA HIS A 220 -0.84 6.01 -5.53
C HIS A 220 -2.16 5.43 -4.99
N GLU A 221 -2.45 5.62 -3.70
CA GLU A 221 -3.53 4.91 -3.03
C GLU A 221 -4.92 5.44 -3.39
N TYR A 222 -5.09 6.77 -3.42
CA TYR A 222 -6.38 7.42 -3.67
C TYR A 222 -6.61 7.78 -5.13
N LEU A 223 -5.57 8.20 -5.84
CA LEU A 223 -5.70 8.54 -7.26
C LEU A 223 -5.39 7.35 -8.18
N GLY A 224 -4.74 6.29 -7.69
CA GLY A 224 -4.40 5.11 -8.50
C GLY A 224 -3.33 5.39 -9.53
N ASN A 225 -2.43 6.35 -9.27
CA ASN A 225 -1.33 6.69 -10.16
C ASN A 225 -0.14 5.74 -9.94
N VAL A 226 0.57 5.44 -11.02
CA VAL A 226 1.84 4.73 -10.97
C VAL A 226 2.90 5.73 -10.51
N THR A 227 3.41 5.60 -9.28
CA THR A 227 4.22 6.64 -8.63
C THR A 227 5.69 6.29 -8.51
N GLY A 228 6.13 5.09 -8.89
CA GLY A 228 7.51 4.71 -8.70
C GLY A 228 7.97 3.51 -9.51
N THR A 229 9.21 3.10 -9.27
CA THR A 229 9.77 1.85 -9.81
C THR A 229 9.18 0.63 -9.09
N GLY A 230 8.65 0.83 -7.87
CA GLY A 230 8.08 -0.19 -6.98
C GLY A 230 9.12 -0.91 -6.14
N GLY A 231 10.35 -0.44 -6.18
CA GLY A 231 11.46 -0.96 -5.39
C GLY A 231 12.00 0.03 -4.38
N GLU A 232 11.47 1.24 -4.35
CA GLU A 232 11.88 2.25 -3.37
C GLU A 232 11.74 1.72 -1.96
N VAL A 233 12.79 1.88 -1.18
CA VAL A 233 12.79 1.46 0.22
C VAL A 233 12.10 2.49 1.10
N PHE A 234 12.21 3.77 0.78
CA PHE A 234 11.62 4.86 1.56
C PHE A 234 10.58 5.62 0.74
N ASP A 235 9.35 5.66 1.20
CA ASP A 235 8.22 6.42 0.61
C ASP A 235 7.86 7.66 1.44
N ASN A 236 8.55 7.85 2.58
CA ASN A 236 8.32 8.91 3.56
C ASN A 236 9.37 10.01 3.55
N VAL A 237 10.20 10.08 2.49
CA VAL A 237 11.23 11.13 2.32
C VAL A 237 10.59 12.42 1.82
N GLN A 238 10.94 13.53 2.46
CA GLN A 238 10.53 14.87 2.06
C GLN A 238 11.77 15.78 1.91
N ILE A 239 11.91 16.36 0.74
CA ILE A 239 13.00 17.30 0.47
C ILE A 239 12.50 18.72 0.69
N ARG A 240 13.09 19.41 1.64
CA ARG A 240 12.83 20.84 1.87
C ARG A 240 13.97 21.53 2.59
N LYS A 241 14.05 22.84 2.41
CA LYS A 241 14.96 23.66 3.20
C LYS A 241 14.57 23.62 4.68
N ILE A 242 15.57 23.45 5.55
CA ILE A 242 15.47 23.61 7.00
C ILE A 242 16.16 24.93 7.38
N SER A 243 15.42 25.85 7.97
CA SER A 243 15.95 27.18 8.32
C SER A 243 16.89 27.11 9.54
N ASP A 244 17.80 28.08 9.67
CA ASP A 244 18.67 28.16 10.83
C ASP A 244 17.89 28.33 12.14
N ALA A 245 16.77 29.05 12.11
CA ALA A 245 15.88 29.20 13.25
C ALA A 245 15.23 27.87 13.68
N GLU A 246 14.85 26.98 12.71
CA GLU A 246 14.38 25.64 13.06
C GLU A 246 15.49 24.80 13.71
N ILE A 247 16.73 24.94 13.22
CA ILE A 247 17.88 24.16 13.72
C ILE A 247 18.20 24.60 15.16
N GLU A 248 18.10 25.89 15.47
CA GLU A 248 18.31 26.40 16.82
C GLU A 248 17.30 25.85 17.85
N ASP A 249 16.09 25.52 17.41
CA ASP A 249 15.04 24.95 18.26
C ASP A 249 15.16 23.42 18.43
N PHE A 250 16.10 22.76 17.75
CA PHE A 250 16.25 21.31 17.82
C PHE A 250 16.87 20.86 19.16
N TYR A 251 16.15 20.04 19.91
CA TYR A 251 16.48 19.60 21.26
C TYR A 251 16.97 18.13 21.38
N ASN A 252 16.70 17.29 20.38
CA ASN A 252 17.07 15.87 20.36
C ASN A 252 17.96 15.57 19.14
N VAL A 253 19.15 16.17 19.17
CA VAL A 253 20.12 16.04 18.10
C VAL A 253 20.85 14.71 18.19
N LYS A 254 20.98 14.03 17.06
CA LYS A 254 21.64 12.74 16.90
C LYS A 254 22.73 12.87 15.85
N ARG A 255 23.83 12.14 16.04
CA ARG A 255 24.98 12.16 15.15
C ARG A 255 25.39 10.72 14.83
N GLY A 256 25.52 10.41 13.55
CA GLY A 256 25.92 9.09 13.07
C GLY A 256 27.12 9.15 12.15
N LEU A 257 27.96 8.12 12.22
CA LEU A 257 29.17 8.01 11.43
C LEU A 257 29.27 6.61 10.82
N ASP A 258 29.35 6.54 9.51
CA ASP A 258 29.71 5.36 8.73
C ASP A 258 31.10 5.58 8.13
N PHE A 259 32.03 4.62 8.41
CA PHE A 259 33.39 4.73 7.95
C PHE A 259 33.55 4.21 6.53
N GLY A 260 34.23 4.99 5.69
CA GLY A 260 34.66 4.60 4.36
C GLY A 260 36.01 5.24 4.04
N TYR A 261 36.75 4.69 3.05
CA TYR A 261 38.04 5.27 2.70
C TYR A 261 38.33 5.19 1.20
N ALA A 262 38.60 4.02 0.65
CA ALA A 262 39.19 3.90 -0.70
C ALA A 262 38.18 4.10 -1.83
N ILE A 263 37.05 3.44 -1.76
CA ILE A 263 35.96 3.46 -2.76
C ILE A 263 34.70 4.02 -2.13
N ASP A 264 34.44 3.60 -0.90
CA ASP A 264 33.26 4.00 -0.16
C ASP A 264 33.50 5.32 0.59
N PRO A 265 32.56 6.24 0.59
CA PRO A 265 32.68 7.49 1.30
C PRO A 265 32.57 7.29 2.81
N LEU A 266 33.32 8.08 3.57
CA LEU A 266 32.97 8.33 4.96
C LEU A 266 31.72 9.20 4.97
N SER A 267 30.69 8.79 5.71
CA SER A 267 29.44 9.53 5.87
C SER A 267 29.18 9.87 7.33
N TYR A 268 29.06 11.16 7.63
CA TYR A 268 28.69 11.66 8.93
C TYR A 268 27.47 12.55 8.78
N ASN A 269 26.39 12.20 9.49
CA ASN A 269 25.13 12.91 9.42
C ASN A 269 24.71 13.46 10.79
N VAL A 270 24.19 14.69 10.80
CA VAL A 270 23.54 15.31 11.96
C VAL A 270 22.07 15.50 11.69
N MET A 271 21.26 15.12 12.66
CA MET A 271 19.82 15.09 12.52
C MET A 271 19.12 15.39 13.84
N HIS A 272 17.90 15.90 13.77
CA HIS A 272 16.98 16.01 14.88
C HIS A 272 15.90 14.94 14.78
N TYR A 273 15.64 14.22 15.87
CA TYR A 273 14.54 13.27 15.93
C TYR A 273 13.41 13.77 16.84
N ASP A 274 12.29 14.17 16.23
CA ASP A 274 11.05 14.51 16.94
C ASP A 274 10.28 13.22 17.27
N ARG A 275 10.45 12.74 18.50
CA ARG A 275 9.78 11.52 18.99
C ARG A 275 8.26 11.64 19.01
N LYS A 276 7.74 12.84 19.32
CA LYS A 276 6.30 13.06 19.46
C LYS A 276 5.56 12.92 18.13
N HIS A 277 6.13 13.49 17.08
CA HIS A 277 5.54 13.47 15.75
C HIS A 277 6.18 12.41 14.84
N LYS A 278 7.13 11.61 15.34
CA LYS A 278 7.87 10.60 14.58
C LYS A 278 8.48 11.16 13.29
N ARG A 279 9.11 12.34 13.37
CA ARG A 279 9.75 13.02 12.25
C ARG A 279 11.24 13.12 12.46
N LEU A 280 11.98 12.88 11.38
CA LEU A 280 13.42 12.99 11.34
C LEU A 280 13.80 14.16 10.44
N TYR A 281 14.70 15.04 10.92
CA TYR A 281 15.18 16.21 10.18
C TYR A 281 16.69 16.08 10.02
N ILE A 282 17.19 15.85 8.80
CA ILE A 282 18.62 15.73 8.50
C ILE A 282 19.08 17.04 7.87
N TYR A 283 20.03 17.71 8.53
CA TYR A 283 20.41 19.07 8.19
C TYR A 283 21.91 19.33 8.10
N HIS A 284 22.76 18.35 8.35
CA HIS A 284 24.21 18.45 8.11
C HIS A 284 24.77 17.09 7.67
N GLU A 285 25.67 17.13 6.67
CA GLU A 285 26.42 15.95 6.24
C GLU A 285 27.90 16.28 6.01
N LEU A 286 28.73 15.28 6.26
CA LEU A 286 30.07 15.16 5.70
C LEU A 286 30.10 13.86 4.90
N TYR A 287 30.20 13.95 3.57
CA TYR A 287 30.19 12.78 2.70
C TYR A 287 31.38 12.85 1.74
N LYS A 288 32.41 12.01 1.96
CA LYS A 288 33.65 12.13 1.19
C LYS A 288 34.43 10.83 1.10
N VAL A 289 34.84 10.50 -0.13
CA VAL A 289 35.76 9.39 -0.43
C VAL A 289 37.21 9.81 -0.19
N GLY A 290 38.05 8.92 0.33
CA GLY A 290 39.46 9.14 0.53
C GLY A 290 39.82 10.06 1.72
N LEU A 291 38.91 10.24 2.65
CA LEU A 291 39.14 11.07 3.83
C LEU A 291 39.77 10.23 4.95
N SER A 292 40.97 10.63 5.42
CA SER A 292 41.60 9.99 6.58
C SER A 292 40.82 10.28 7.86
N ASN A 293 40.91 9.39 8.86
CA ASN A 293 40.26 9.60 10.18
C ASN A 293 40.67 10.91 10.82
N SER A 294 41.95 11.33 10.71
CA SER A 294 42.41 12.60 11.22
C SER A 294 41.75 13.79 10.52
N ALA A 295 41.63 13.75 9.18
CA ALA A 295 40.96 14.82 8.45
C ALA A 295 39.46 14.85 8.72
N ALA A 296 38.81 13.68 8.82
CA ALA A 296 37.40 13.54 9.20
C ALA A 296 37.14 14.12 10.59
N TYR A 297 38.00 13.83 11.58
CA TYR A 297 37.92 14.41 12.90
C TYR A 297 37.94 15.95 12.86
N GLN A 298 38.82 16.58 12.09
CA GLN A 298 38.90 18.04 11.96
C GLN A 298 37.60 18.63 11.42
N HIS A 299 36.97 17.99 10.42
CA HIS A 299 35.67 18.41 9.88
C HIS A 299 34.55 18.22 10.89
N ILE A 300 34.46 17.08 11.54
CA ILE A 300 33.44 16.77 12.54
C ILE A 300 33.50 17.74 13.73
N ARG A 301 34.70 18.08 14.22
CA ARG A 301 34.87 19.01 15.36
C ARG A 301 34.39 20.43 15.11
N VAL A 302 34.32 20.86 13.85
CA VAL A 302 33.77 22.20 13.52
C VAL A 302 32.26 22.22 13.77
N GLU A 303 31.54 21.18 13.39
CA GLU A 303 30.10 21.07 13.64
C GLU A 303 29.84 20.66 15.10
N ASN A 304 30.50 19.58 15.56
CA ASN A 304 30.35 19.02 16.90
C ASN A 304 31.32 19.65 17.91
N TRP A 305 31.30 20.98 18.00
CA TRP A 305 32.23 21.76 18.84
C TRP A 305 32.07 21.47 20.35
N ASP A 306 30.86 21.13 20.79
CA ASP A 306 30.46 20.74 22.15
C ASP A 306 30.78 19.28 22.49
N ASN A 307 31.29 18.52 21.50
CA ASN A 307 31.71 17.14 21.62
C ASN A 307 30.60 16.18 22.08
N GLU A 308 29.39 16.39 21.58
CA GLU A 308 28.27 15.48 21.81
C GLU A 308 28.54 14.08 21.21
N MET A 309 27.81 13.09 21.71
CA MET A 309 27.97 11.69 21.32
C MET A 309 27.74 11.45 19.82
N VAL A 310 28.69 10.79 19.18
CA VAL A 310 28.60 10.26 17.80
C VAL A 310 28.45 8.75 17.88
N CYS A 311 27.46 8.19 17.21
CA CYS A 311 27.26 6.75 17.09
C CYS A 311 27.88 6.25 15.79
N ALA A 312 28.79 5.28 15.84
CA ALA A 312 29.53 4.78 14.68
C ALA A 312 29.42 3.27 14.49
N ASP A 313 29.70 2.81 13.27
CA ASP A 313 29.73 1.38 12.94
C ASP A 313 30.68 0.60 13.87
N SER A 314 30.17 -0.45 14.50
CA SER A 314 30.94 -1.34 15.37
C SER A 314 31.90 -2.26 14.60
N ALA A 315 31.77 -2.37 13.26
CA ALA A 315 32.68 -3.16 12.43
C ALA A 315 34.08 -2.52 12.30
N GLU A 316 34.20 -1.23 12.64
CA GLU A 316 35.42 -0.43 12.51
C GLU A 316 36.05 -0.02 13.87
N PRO A 317 36.41 -1.00 14.75
CA PRO A 317 36.90 -0.68 16.10
C PRO A 317 38.22 0.10 16.12
N LYS A 318 39.05 -0.09 15.06
CA LYS A 318 40.32 0.66 14.95
C LYS A 318 40.07 2.12 14.66
N SER A 319 39.18 2.42 13.72
CA SER A 319 38.78 3.79 13.36
C SER A 319 38.11 4.49 14.51
N ILE A 320 37.24 3.82 15.26
CA ILE A 320 36.61 4.33 16.47
C ILE A 320 37.67 4.70 17.53
N ASN A 321 38.62 3.80 17.81
CA ASN A 321 39.69 4.04 18.78
C ASN A 321 40.58 5.22 18.37
N GLU A 322 40.90 5.33 17.08
CA GLU A 322 41.66 6.46 16.56
C GLU A 322 40.92 7.80 16.73
N MET A 323 39.62 7.84 16.41
CA MET A 323 38.78 9.03 16.65
C MET A 323 38.70 9.42 18.14
N GLN A 324 38.62 8.42 19.03
CA GLN A 324 38.65 8.64 20.46
C GLN A 324 40.00 9.21 20.93
N GLN A 325 41.14 8.76 20.36
CA GLN A 325 42.46 9.29 20.63
C GLN A 325 42.60 10.77 20.18
N TYR A 326 41.93 11.18 19.11
CA TYR A 326 41.81 12.57 18.70
C TYR A 326 40.91 13.42 19.62
N GLY A 327 40.16 12.76 20.50
CA GLY A 327 39.29 13.43 21.47
C GLY A 327 37.79 13.49 21.06
N LEU A 328 37.38 12.77 20.01
CA LEU A 328 35.97 12.69 19.63
C LEU A 328 35.21 11.77 20.59
N ASN A 329 34.06 12.25 21.07
CA ASN A 329 33.14 11.44 21.85
C ASN A 329 32.36 10.51 20.92
N VAL A 330 32.93 9.37 20.57
CA VAL A 330 32.35 8.41 19.63
C VAL A 330 32.15 7.03 20.29
N ARG A 331 31.01 6.41 20.00
CA ARG A 331 30.59 5.11 20.52
C ARG A 331 30.25 4.15 19.39
N ALA A 332 30.70 2.90 19.50
CA ALA A 332 30.25 1.80 18.64
C ALA A 332 28.77 1.49 18.88
N VAL A 333 27.97 1.33 17.82
CA VAL A 333 26.59 0.85 17.93
C VAL A 333 26.55 -0.65 18.26
N LYS A 334 25.53 -1.08 19.01
CA LYS A 334 25.28 -2.50 19.27
C LYS A 334 24.50 -3.06 18.08
N LYS A 335 25.12 -3.94 17.29
CA LYS A 335 24.48 -4.65 16.19
C LYS A 335 23.95 -5.99 16.69
N GLY A 336 22.66 -6.26 16.51
CA GLY A 336 22.05 -7.58 16.70
C GLY A 336 21.84 -8.29 15.35
N PRO A 337 21.40 -9.55 15.35
CA PRO A 337 20.89 -10.19 14.14
C PRO A 337 19.81 -9.30 13.51
N ASP A 338 19.80 -9.21 12.17
CA ASP A 338 18.83 -8.44 11.39
C ASP A 338 18.79 -6.92 11.68
N SER A 339 19.87 -6.36 12.30
CA SER A 339 19.93 -4.93 12.66
C SER A 339 19.74 -3.97 11.46
N VAL A 340 20.12 -4.37 10.25
CA VAL A 340 19.88 -3.62 9.02
C VAL A 340 18.40 -3.55 8.73
N GLU A 341 17.73 -4.70 8.69
CA GLU A 341 16.30 -4.79 8.40
C GLU A 341 15.46 -4.02 9.43
N PHE A 342 15.75 -4.18 10.71
CA PHE A 342 15.04 -3.45 11.76
C PHE A 342 15.30 -1.95 11.70
N GLY A 343 16.52 -1.51 11.43
CA GLY A 343 16.85 -0.10 11.28
C GLY A 343 16.12 0.54 10.09
N ILE A 344 16.04 -0.15 8.96
CA ILE A 344 15.29 0.32 7.80
C ILE A 344 13.79 0.35 8.11
N LYS A 345 13.23 -0.69 8.73
CA LYS A 345 11.80 -0.71 9.14
C LYS A 345 11.47 0.41 10.13
N PHE A 346 12.38 0.72 11.04
CA PHE A 346 12.22 1.87 11.93
C PHE A 346 12.13 3.16 11.14
N LEU A 347 13.05 3.42 10.20
CA LEU A 347 13.02 4.62 9.35
C LEU A 347 11.75 4.68 8.48
N GLN A 348 11.30 3.57 7.94
CA GLN A 348 10.03 3.47 7.20
C GLN A 348 8.80 3.76 8.08
N SER A 349 8.86 3.46 9.38
CA SER A 349 7.76 3.70 10.32
C SER A 349 7.58 5.16 10.72
N LEU A 350 8.54 6.02 10.37
CA LEU A 350 8.47 7.44 10.66
C LEU A 350 7.40 8.12 9.81
N GLU A 351 6.76 9.15 10.37
CA GLU A 351 5.82 10.02 9.65
C GLU A 351 6.50 10.69 8.44
N ALA A 352 7.72 11.20 8.64
CA ALA A 352 8.52 11.81 7.59
C ALA A 352 10.02 11.75 7.90
N ILE A 353 10.83 11.61 6.85
CA ILE A 353 12.28 11.84 6.85
C ILE A 353 12.50 13.12 6.03
N ILE A 354 12.74 14.22 6.71
CA ILE A 354 12.89 15.55 6.11
C ILE A 354 14.38 15.82 5.91
N ILE A 355 14.80 16.07 4.68
CA ILE A 355 16.20 16.28 4.33
C ILE A 355 16.36 17.63 3.62
N ASP A 356 17.30 18.44 4.10
CA ASP A 356 17.71 19.66 3.42
C ASP A 356 18.72 19.32 2.32
N ASP A 357 18.28 19.28 1.06
CA ASP A 357 19.10 18.89 -0.10
C ASP A 357 20.24 19.88 -0.41
N LYS A 358 20.20 21.09 0.14
CA LYS A 358 21.28 22.06 -0.03
C LYS A 358 22.40 21.84 0.98
N ARG A 359 22.05 21.37 2.17
CA ARG A 359 23.01 21.04 3.24
C ARG A 359 23.46 19.59 3.16
N CYS A 360 22.59 18.67 2.65
CA CYS A 360 22.78 17.22 2.64
C CYS A 360 22.44 16.63 1.27
N PRO A 361 23.13 17.04 0.17
CA PRO A 361 22.82 16.58 -1.18
C PRO A 361 23.08 15.09 -1.40
N ASP A 362 24.11 14.51 -0.79
CA ASP A 362 24.43 13.11 -0.91
C ASP A 362 23.48 12.22 -0.14
N THR A 363 23.10 12.63 1.08
CA THR A 363 22.06 12.00 1.88
C THR A 363 20.72 12.00 1.15
N ALA A 364 20.31 13.16 0.60
CA ALA A 364 19.07 13.26 -0.18
C ALA A 364 19.07 12.30 -1.37
N ARG A 365 20.18 12.23 -2.12
CA ARG A 365 20.33 11.30 -3.25
C ARG A 365 20.20 9.85 -2.80
N GLU A 366 20.91 9.43 -1.75
CA GLU A 366 20.85 8.04 -1.28
C GLU A 366 19.42 7.66 -0.85
N PHE A 367 18.77 8.45 0.01
CA PHE A 367 17.41 8.15 0.47
C PHE A 367 16.38 8.11 -0.67
N LEU A 368 16.49 8.98 -1.68
CA LEU A 368 15.57 9.01 -2.82
C LEU A 368 15.79 7.89 -3.82
N THR A 369 17.03 7.36 -3.93
CA THR A 369 17.39 6.36 -4.96
C THR A 369 17.64 4.97 -4.40
N TYR A 370 17.47 4.76 -3.09
CA TYR A 370 17.68 3.46 -2.47
C TYR A 370 16.54 2.51 -2.78
N GLU A 371 16.83 1.51 -3.62
CA GLU A 371 15.87 0.52 -4.10
C GLU A 371 16.30 -0.88 -3.68
N LEU A 372 15.32 -1.78 -3.50
CA LEU A 372 15.55 -3.21 -3.29
C LEU A 372 16.38 -3.81 -4.43
N GLU A 373 17.15 -4.86 -4.15
CA GLU A 373 17.87 -5.60 -5.17
C GLU A 373 16.93 -6.19 -6.23
N LYS A 374 17.40 -6.27 -7.48
CA LYS A 374 16.69 -6.93 -8.59
C LYS A 374 17.26 -8.32 -8.86
N ASP A 375 16.39 -9.24 -9.26
CA ASP A 375 16.80 -10.54 -9.79
C ASP A 375 17.30 -10.42 -11.25
N SER A 376 17.71 -11.53 -11.82
CA SER A 376 18.16 -11.60 -13.22
C SER A 376 17.07 -11.23 -14.24
N ASN A 377 15.81 -11.23 -13.83
CA ASN A 377 14.66 -10.89 -14.66
C ASN A 377 14.19 -9.45 -14.45
N GLY A 378 14.86 -8.68 -13.57
CA GLY A 378 14.53 -7.29 -13.25
C GLY A 378 13.46 -7.12 -12.18
N ASN A 379 13.00 -8.19 -11.52
CA ASN A 379 12.04 -8.11 -10.42
C ASN A 379 12.74 -7.80 -9.11
N PHE A 380 12.09 -7.01 -8.25
CA PHE A 380 12.62 -6.70 -6.93
C PHE A 380 12.58 -7.90 -6.00
N LYS A 381 13.66 -8.11 -5.27
CA LYS A 381 13.77 -9.07 -4.17
C LYS A 381 13.55 -8.36 -2.84
N ALA A 382 13.05 -9.05 -1.85
CA ALA A 382 12.97 -8.54 -0.47
C ALA A 382 14.37 -8.52 0.18
N LYS A 383 15.33 -7.81 -0.45
CA LYS A 383 16.71 -7.69 0.01
C LYS A 383 17.21 -6.28 -0.24
N TYR A 384 17.78 -5.68 0.79
CA TYR A 384 18.40 -4.35 0.73
C TYR A 384 19.80 -4.46 0.15
N PRO A 385 20.19 -3.59 -0.82
CA PRO A 385 21.53 -3.61 -1.37
C PRO A 385 22.55 -3.06 -0.37
N ASP A 386 23.75 -3.65 -0.37
CA ASP A 386 24.89 -3.20 0.42
C ASP A 386 25.78 -2.26 -0.42
N LYS A 387 25.18 -1.20 -0.96
CA LYS A 387 25.84 -0.15 -1.74
C LYS A 387 24.99 1.10 -1.80
N ASN A 388 25.64 2.26 -1.92
CA ASN A 388 24.98 3.57 -1.95
C ASN A 388 24.04 3.78 -0.76
N ASN A 389 24.46 3.34 0.44
CA ASN A 389 23.67 3.34 1.67
C ASN A 389 24.42 3.97 2.85
N HIS A 390 25.53 4.66 2.61
CA HIS A 390 26.43 5.17 3.65
C HIS A 390 25.75 6.22 4.54
N SER A 391 24.99 7.16 3.94
CA SER A 391 24.20 8.12 4.71
C SER A 391 22.99 7.48 5.38
N ILE A 392 22.42 6.44 4.77
CA ILE A 392 21.35 5.64 5.37
C ILE A 392 21.89 4.91 6.61
N ASP A 393 23.07 4.30 6.50
CA ASP A 393 23.71 3.58 7.58
C ASP A 393 24.17 4.52 8.71
N SER A 394 24.79 5.65 8.38
CA SER A 394 25.12 6.65 9.42
C SER A 394 23.86 7.16 10.15
N THR A 395 22.74 7.34 9.42
CA THR A 395 21.45 7.70 10.02
C THR A 395 20.92 6.60 10.94
N ARG A 396 20.99 5.33 10.52
CA ARG A 396 20.62 4.18 11.35
C ARG A 396 21.47 4.06 12.60
N TYR A 397 22.78 4.34 12.51
CA TYR A 397 23.67 4.34 13.67
C TYR A 397 23.33 5.46 14.65
N ALA A 398 23.03 6.65 14.15
CA ALA A 398 22.59 7.76 14.98
C ALA A 398 21.33 7.45 15.80
N LEU A 399 20.42 6.66 15.22
CA LEU A 399 19.12 6.32 15.79
C LEU A 399 19.08 4.91 16.42
N ASN A 400 20.24 4.28 16.64
CA ASN A 400 20.31 2.88 17.10
C ASN A 400 19.53 2.65 18.41
N ASP A 401 19.63 3.56 19.39
CA ASP A 401 18.92 3.42 20.64
C ASP A 401 17.39 3.50 20.46
N GLU A 402 16.92 4.38 19.58
CA GLU A 402 15.50 4.52 19.21
C GLU A 402 14.99 3.26 18.49
N CYS A 403 15.80 2.72 17.60
CA CYS A 403 15.50 1.48 16.87
C CYS A 403 15.40 0.28 17.83
N MET A 404 16.24 0.19 18.86
CA MET A 404 16.16 -0.86 19.88
C MET A 404 14.86 -0.78 20.68
N ILE A 405 14.40 0.40 21.05
CA ILE A 405 13.12 0.60 21.71
C ILE A 405 11.98 0.13 20.81
N PHE A 406 12.00 0.53 19.54
CA PHE A 406 11.00 0.11 18.55
C PHE A 406 10.95 -1.42 18.38
N MET A 407 12.11 -2.09 18.36
CA MET A 407 12.20 -3.56 18.32
C MET A 407 11.57 -4.22 19.55
N GLU A 408 11.81 -3.69 20.74
CA GLU A 408 11.24 -4.23 21.98
C GLU A 408 9.72 -4.05 22.01
N GLU A 409 9.22 -2.93 21.56
CA GLU A 409 7.79 -2.65 21.46
C GLU A 409 7.09 -3.55 20.44
N SER A 410 7.70 -3.81 19.30
CA SER A 410 7.16 -4.69 18.25
C SER A 410 7.08 -6.17 18.66
N LYS A 411 7.87 -6.59 19.64
CA LYS A 411 7.85 -7.96 20.21
C LYS A 411 6.80 -8.15 21.29
N LYS A 412 6.22 -7.07 21.85
CA LYS A 412 5.17 -7.16 22.88
C LYS A 412 3.87 -7.60 22.23
N PRO A 413 3.19 -8.66 22.74
CA PRO A 413 1.88 -9.04 22.24
C PRO A 413 0.92 -7.84 22.36
N TRP A 414 0.10 -7.61 21.35
CA TRP A 414 -0.92 -6.55 21.26
C TRP A 414 -1.77 -6.37 22.55
N ASN A 415 -1.93 -7.42 23.36
CA ASN A 415 -2.75 -7.43 24.59
C ASN A 415 -1.96 -7.11 25.88
N ALA A 416 -0.71 -6.67 25.82
CA ALA A 416 0.16 -6.54 26.99
C ALA A 416 0.22 -5.14 27.61
N THR A 417 -0.55 -4.16 27.15
CA THR A 417 -0.57 -2.84 27.79
C THR A 417 -1.50 -2.84 29.02
N PRO A 418 -1.02 -2.44 30.21
CA PRO A 418 -1.81 -2.38 31.45
C PRO A 418 -3.07 -1.52 31.34
N GLU A 419 -3.02 -0.46 30.56
CA GLU A 419 -4.13 0.47 30.33
C GLU A 419 -5.35 -0.16 29.63
N ARG A 420 -5.13 -1.13 28.72
CA ARG A 420 -6.25 -1.85 28.08
C ARG A 420 -6.92 -2.89 28.97
N LYS A 421 -6.22 -3.46 29.95
CA LYS A 421 -6.86 -4.34 30.95
C LYS A 421 -7.79 -3.55 31.89
N GLN A 422 -7.51 -2.29 32.13
CA GLN A 422 -8.36 -1.41 32.90
C GLN A 422 -9.57 -0.92 32.06
N ALA A 423 -9.38 -0.57 30.78
CA ALA A 423 -10.47 -0.19 29.88
C ALA A 423 -11.45 -1.34 29.60
N ALA A 424 -10.97 -2.57 29.44
CA ALA A 424 -11.84 -3.74 29.26
C ALA A 424 -12.64 -4.11 30.53
N LYS A 425 -12.19 -3.70 31.73
CA LYS A 425 -12.94 -3.89 32.99
C LYS A 425 -13.97 -2.82 33.26
N THR A 426 -13.90 -1.68 32.58
CA THR A 426 -14.83 -0.54 32.75
C THR A 426 -15.94 -0.51 31.71
N PHE A 427 -15.94 -1.41 30.72
CA PHE A 427 -17.05 -1.60 29.78
C PHE A 427 -17.90 -2.82 30.17
N GLU A 428 -18.45 -2.80 31.37
CA GLU A 428 -19.78 -3.42 31.61
C GLU A 428 -20.79 -2.41 31.09
N VAL A 429 -21.33 -2.66 29.91
CA VAL A 429 -22.55 -2.00 29.43
C VAL A 429 -23.67 -2.48 30.35
N THR A 430 -23.95 -1.75 31.41
CA THR A 430 -25.23 -1.83 32.06
C THR A 430 -26.21 -1.19 31.11
N ASP A 431 -27.14 -2.00 30.60
CA ASP A 431 -28.23 -1.58 29.73
C ASP A 431 -29.29 -0.86 30.58
N ASP A 432 -28.97 0.35 31.05
CA ASP A 432 -29.86 1.21 31.85
C ASP A 432 -30.94 1.90 31.01
N PHE A 433 -31.03 1.58 29.71
CA PHE A 433 -32.07 2.10 28.81
C PHE A 433 -33.25 1.15 28.59
N ALA A 434 -33.28 -0.02 29.25
CA ALA A 434 -34.36 -1.01 29.08
C ALA A 434 -35.58 -0.81 29.99
N GLU A 435 -35.59 0.18 30.88
CA GLU A 435 -36.75 0.44 31.77
C GLU A 435 -37.10 1.93 31.88
N SER A 436 -37.62 2.54 30.82
CA SER A 436 -38.60 3.63 30.92
C SER A 436 -39.15 4.00 29.54
N GLU A 437 -40.40 3.72 29.35
CA GLU A 437 -41.37 4.15 28.34
C GLU A 437 -41.95 3.02 27.48
N TYR A 438 -42.71 2.13 28.10
CA TYR A 438 -43.96 1.61 27.53
C TYR A 438 -44.92 1.20 28.67
N GLY A 439 -45.41 2.21 29.35
CA GLY A 439 -46.58 2.12 30.20
C GLY A 439 -47.83 2.48 29.40
N SER A 440 -48.65 1.47 29.16
CA SER A 440 -50.11 1.55 29.01
C SER A 440 -50.70 2.64 28.11
N VAL A 441 -51.02 2.29 26.87
CA VAL A 441 -52.26 2.75 26.22
C VAL A 441 -52.85 1.54 25.47
N TRP A 442 -53.78 0.85 26.16
CA TRP A 442 -54.97 0.17 25.62
C TRP A 442 -55.74 -0.36 26.81
N GLY A 443 -56.71 0.48 27.30
CA GLY A 443 -57.88 0.07 27.97
C GLY A 443 -59.06 0.22 27.04
#